data_2bd275c0985962298e2a778e4073565d
#
_entry.id   2bd275c0985962298e2a778e4073565d
#
_cell.length_a   1.000
_cell.length_b   1.000
_cell.length_c   1.000
_cell.angle_alpha   90.00
_cell.angle_beta   90.00
_cell.angle_gamma   90.00
#
_symmetry.space_group_name_H-M   'P 1'
#
loop_
_entity.id
_entity.type
_entity.pdbx_description
1 polymer ?
#
loop_
_entity_poly.entity_id
_entity_poly.type
_entity_poly.pdbx_seq_one_letter_code
_entity_poly.pdbx_strand_id
1 'polypeptide(L)'
;MLNGKSVVVVMPAYNAEKTLRRTCDEIPRDIVDDIILTDDSSGDRTVEVARSLGIKVFVHDSNLGYGGNQKTCYREALRAGADVVVMLHPDYQYPPKLITPMAGLITSGMFDVVMGSRILGNKALQGGMPVYKYVANRILTLVENGMIGQKLSEYHTGYRAFSRDVLKSLPILENSDDFVFDNQMLLQAFYFGYNVAEITCPAVYTKESSSINFSRSVVYGLGVLNTAWKYMLAKRGLAGYPIFDKSGRRLEVCC
;
A
#
# COMPACT_ATOMS: atom_id res chain seq x y z
N MET A 1 -3.02 6.83 -19.53
CA MET A 1 -4.47 6.85 -19.13
C MET A 1 -5.12 5.52 -19.43
N LEU A 2 -5.96 5.04 -18.53
CA LEU A 2 -6.72 3.80 -18.73
C LEU A 2 -8.23 4.10 -18.60
N ASN A 3 -9.02 3.78 -19.62
CA ASN A 3 -10.46 4.05 -19.65
C ASN A 3 -10.82 5.54 -19.36
N GLY A 4 -10.02 6.49 -19.84
CA GLY A 4 -10.20 7.92 -19.61
C GLY A 4 -9.82 8.41 -18.20
N LYS A 5 -9.22 7.55 -17.36
CA LYS A 5 -8.76 7.85 -16.01
C LYS A 5 -7.24 7.96 -15.95
N SER A 6 -6.74 8.94 -15.19
CA SER A 6 -5.31 9.12 -14.93
C SER A 6 -4.80 8.10 -13.93
N VAL A 7 -3.74 7.36 -14.29
CA VAL A 7 -3.10 6.34 -13.46
C VAL A 7 -1.72 6.83 -13.04
N VAL A 8 -1.51 6.98 -11.73
CA VAL A 8 -0.23 7.37 -11.15
C VAL A 8 0.33 6.24 -10.29
N VAL A 9 1.59 5.91 -10.52
CA VAL A 9 2.34 4.98 -9.67
C VAL A 9 3.11 5.76 -8.63
N VAL A 10 2.99 5.37 -7.37
CA VAL A 10 3.77 5.95 -6.28
C VAL A 10 4.71 4.92 -5.68
N MET A 11 5.94 5.35 -5.39
CA MET A 11 7.00 4.51 -4.84
C MET A 11 7.57 5.13 -3.56
N PRO A 12 7.22 4.61 -2.36
CA PRO A 12 7.90 4.98 -1.14
C PRO A 12 9.28 4.31 -1.13
N ALA A 13 10.34 5.10 -1.11
CA ALA A 13 11.72 4.63 -1.21
C ALA A 13 12.52 4.90 0.07
N TYR A 14 13.32 3.93 0.47
CA TYR A 14 14.37 4.06 1.46
C TYR A 14 15.49 3.08 1.14
N ASN A 15 16.67 3.58 0.75
CA ASN A 15 17.85 2.80 0.34
C ASN A 15 17.54 1.76 -0.77
N ALA A 16 16.98 2.23 -1.89
CA ALA A 16 16.51 1.40 -3.01
C ALA A 16 17.38 1.49 -4.28
N GLU A 17 18.60 2.04 -4.21
CA GLU A 17 19.46 2.27 -5.41
C GLU A 17 19.63 1.06 -6.30
N LYS A 18 19.70 -0.16 -5.70
CA LYS A 18 19.98 -1.41 -6.41
C LYS A 18 18.81 -1.97 -7.22
N THR A 19 17.60 -1.66 -6.80
CA THR A 19 16.37 -2.30 -7.33
C THR A 19 15.49 -1.33 -8.10
N LEU A 20 15.59 -0.03 -7.80
CA LEU A 20 14.72 1.00 -8.34
C LEU A 20 14.68 1.02 -9.88
N ARG A 21 15.83 0.98 -10.55
CA ARG A 21 15.89 0.98 -12.03
C ARG A 21 15.10 -0.18 -12.61
N ARG A 22 15.39 -1.39 -12.15
CA ARG A 22 14.72 -2.61 -12.61
C ARG A 22 13.19 -2.53 -12.38
N THR A 23 12.77 -2.01 -11.23
CA THR A 23 11.34 -1.82 -10.94
C THR A 23 10.70 -0.85 -11.93
N CYS A 24 11.37 0.28 -12.21
CA CYS A 24 10.86 1.29 -13.13
C CYS A 24 10.79 0.82 -14.58
N ASP A 25 11.76 0.00 -15.03
CA ASP A 25 11.85 -0.49 -16.41
C ASP A 25 10.68 -1.42 -16.78
N GLU A 26 10.07 -2.08 -15.78
CA GLU A 26 8.92 -2.98 -15.99
C GLU A 26 7.56 -2.32 -15.80
N ILE A 27 7.49 -1.03 -15.42
CA ILE A 27 6.22 -0.31 -15.29
C ILE A 27 5.59 -0.13 -16.67
N PRO A 28 4.30 -0.50 -16.87
CA PRO A 28 3.61 -0.38 -18.17
C PRO A 28 3.35 1.10 -18.50
N ARG A 29 4.25 1.68 -19.31
CA ARG A 29 4.22 3.12 -19.67
C ARG A 29 3.08 3.51 -20.60
N ASP A 30 2.44 2.56 -21.22
CA ASP A 30 1.27 2.76 -22.09
C ASP A 30 0.01 3.18 -21.33
N ILE A 31 -0.10 2.80 -20.05
CA ILE A 31 -1.27 3.13 -19.21
C ILE A 31 -0.95 4.05 -18.03
N VAL A 32 0.32 4.12 -17.60
CA VAL A 32 0.76 4.94 -16.47
C VAL A 32 1.10 6.34 -16.95
N ASP A 33 0.42 7.35 -16.42
CA ASP A 33 0.59 8.75 -16.81
C ASP A 33 1.76 9.42 -16.07
N ASP A 34 1.98 9.01 -14.81
CA ASP A 34 3.04 9.61 -13.99
C ASP A 34 3.60 8.58 -12.99
N ILE A 35 4.88 8.77 -12.63
CA ILE A 35 5.55 8.01 -11.58
C ILE A 35 6.15 8.98 -10.59
N ILE A 36 5.78 8.81 -9.32
CA ILE A 36 6.23 9.63 -8.20
C ILE A 36 6.99 8.75 -7.22
N LEU A 37 8.22 9.14 -6.92
CA LEU A 37 9.01 8.52 -5.85
C LEU A 37 9.09 9.50 -4.68
N THR A 38 8.80 9.02 -3.47
CA THR A 38 9.09 9.76 -2.24
C THR A 38 10.20 9.05 -1.49
N ASP A 39 11.33 9.75 -1.35
CA ASP A 39 12.52 9.25 -0.66
C ASP A 39 12.47 9.64 0.81
N ASP A 40 12.58 8.65 1.68
CA ASP A 40 12.49 8.83 3.14
C ASP A 40 13.86 9.05 3.79
N SER A 41 14.63 10.01 3.25
CA SER A 41 15.99 10.34 3.71
C SER A 41 16.98 9.17 3.55
N SER A 42 17.07 8.63 2.32
CA SER A 42 18.01 7.56 1.98
C SER A 42 19.47 7.98 2.15
N GLY A 43 20.30 7.06 2.63
CA GLY A 43 21.76 7.26 2.74
C GLY A 43 22.56 6.78 1.52
N ASP A 44 21.88 6.19 0.52
CA ASP A 44 22.47 5.69 -0.72
C ASP A 44 22.14 6.60 -1.92
N ARG A 45 22.39 6.16 -3.15
CA ARG A 45 22.13 6.93 -4.37
C ARG A 45 20.70 6.78 -4.90
N THR A 46 19.72 6.43 -4.07
CA THR A 46 18.31 6.26 -4.50
C THR A 46 17.78 7.49 -5.24
N VAL A 47 17.99 8.68 -4.68
CA VAL A 47 17.52 9.95 -5.27
C VAL A 47 18.19 10.25 -6.62
N GLU A 48 19.51 10.00 -6.72
CA GLU A 48 20.26 10.20 -7.97
C GLU A 48 19.75 9.26 -9.07
N VAL A 49 19.55 7.98 -8.73
CA VAL A 49 19.00 6.98 -9.66
C VAL A 49 17.61 7.39 -10.10
N ALA A 50 16.73 7.78 -9.17
CA ALA A 50 15.37 8.22 -9.50
C ALA A 50 15.36 9.40 -10.46
N ARG A 51 16.16 10.44 -10.21
CA ARG A 51 16.29 11.60 -11.09
C ARG A 51 16.82 11.22 -12.48
N SER A 52 17.78 10.29 -12.56
CA SER A 52 18.31 9.80 -13.83
C SER A 52 17.28 9.03 -14.68
N LEU A 53 16.22 8.51 -14.06
CA LEU A 53 15.10 7.83 -14.72
C LEU A 53 14.00 8.81 -15.19
N GLY A 54 14.15 10.10 -14.92
CA GLY A 54 13.19 11.14 -15.32
C GLY A 54 11.85 11.06 -14.58
N ILE A 55 11.79 10.42 -13.40
CA ILE A 55 10.59 10.34 -12.57
C ILE A 55 10.54 11.50 -11.57
N LYS A 56 9.34 11.86 -11.11
CA LYS A 56 9.17 12.90 -10.09
C LYS A 56 9.67 12.42 -8.75
N VAL A 57 10.51 13.21 -8.08
CA VAL A 57 11.14 12.86 -6.80
C VAL A 57 10.83 13.89 -5.74
N PHE A 58 10.28 13.44 -4.62
CA PHE A 58 10.13 14.19 -3.38
C PHE A 58 11.07 13.59 -2.34
N VAL A 59 11.75 14.42 -1.56
CA VAL A 59 12.75 13.97 -0.57
C VAL A 59 12.37 14.53 0.78
N HIS A 60 12.33 13.68 1.80
CA HIS A 60 12.14 14.12 3.18
C HIS A 60 13.47 14.55 3.81
N ASP A 61 13.44 15.59 4.63
CA ASP A 61 14.60 16.07 5.40
C ASP A 61 15.05 15.05 6.47
N SER A 62 14.13 14.22 6.93
CA SER A 62 14.38 13.14 7.90
C SER A 62 13.46 11.96 7.62
N ASN A 63 13.84 10.76 8.11
CA ASN A 63 13.01 9.56 7.96
C ASN A 63 11.71 9.69 8.75
N LEU A 64 10.58 9.69 8.04
CA LEU A 64 9.22 9.79 8.61
C LEU A 64 8.59 8.42 8.88
N GLY A 65 9.25 7.34 8.51
CA GLY A 65 8.76 5.99 8.64
C GLY A 65 7.88 5.54 7.46
N TYR A 66 7.58 4.25 7.44
CA TYR A 66 6.89 3.58 6.35
C TYR A 66 5.54 4.22 6.00
N GLY A 67 4.67 4.43 7.00
CA GLY A 67 3.36 5.05 6.80
C GLY A 67 3.48 6.55 6.49
N GLY A 68 4.42 7.25 7.13
CA GLY A 68 4.69 8.67 6.88
C GLY A 68 5.09 8.92 5.43
N ASN A 69 5.96 8.07 4.88
CA ASN A 69 6.36 8.12 3.48
C ASN A 69 5.18 7.88 2.53
N GLN A 70 4.34 6.87 2.80
CA GLN A 70 3.16 6.61 1.99
C GLN A 70 2.13 7.75 2.01
N LYS A 71 1.95 8.42 3.15
CA LYS A 71 1.09 9.63 3.24
C LYS A 71 1.54 10.71 2.27
N THR A 72 2.84 10.95 2.18
CA THR A 72 3.41 11.88 1.20
C THR A 72 3.19 11.40 -0.23
N CYS A 73 3.44 10.12 -0.52
CA CYS A 73 3.17 9.51 -1.83
C CYS A 73 1.73 9.76 -2.29
N TYR A 74 0.75 9.46 -1.46
CA TYR A 74 -0.68 9.64 -1.80
C TYR A 74 -1.05 11.11 -1.97
N ARG A 75 -0.53 12.00 -1.11
CA ARG A 75 -0.76 13.45 -1.23
C ARG A 75 -0.25 13.99 -2.56
N GLU A 76 0.97 13.64 -2.96
CA GLU A 76 1.57 14.12 -4.20
C GLU A 76 0.88 13.52 -5.44
N ALA A 77 0.43 12.26 -5.39
CA ALA A 77 -0.39 11.69 -6.46
C ALA A 77 -1.74 12.41 -6.63
N LEU A 78 -2.41 12.73 -5.54
CA LEU A 78 -3.67 13.48 -5.57
C LEU A 78 -3.45 14.90 -6.13
N ARG A 79 -2.34 15.57 -5.79
CA ARG A 79 -1.94 16.87 -6.33
C ARG A 79 -1.64 16.81 -7.83
N ALA A 80 -1.06 15.71 -8.29
CA ALA A 80 -0.82 15.45 -9.71
C ALA A 80 -2.10 15.14 -10.51
N GLY A 81 -3.26 15.08 -9.85
CA GLY A 81 -4.53 14.84 -10.52
C GLY A 81 -4.88 13.35 -10.74
N ALA A 82 -4.21 12.43 -10.06
CA ALA A 82 -4.48 10.99 -10.21
C ALA A 82 -5.94 10.62 -9.95
N ASP A 83 -6.55 9.81 -10.82
CA ASP A 83 -7.82 9.14 -10.59
C ASP A 83 -7.62 7.75 -9.95
N VAL A 84 -6.53 7.10 -10.31
CA VAL A 84 -6.08 5.82 -9.76
C VAL A 84 -4.64 5.95 -9.28
N VAL A 85 -4.37 5.55 -8.05
CA VAL A 85 -3.03 5.53 -7.48
C VAL A 85 -2.63 4.10 -7.18
N VAL A 86 -1.51 3.66 -7.75
CA VAL A 86 -0.94 2.34 -7.49
C VAL A 86 0.31 2.48 -6.65
N MET A 87 0.29 1.91 -5.45
CA MET A 87 1.43 1.80 -4.55
C MET A 87 2.31 0.64 -4.97
N LEU A 88 3.52 0.92 -5.41
CA LEU A 88 4.53 -0.06 -5.81
C LEU A 88 5.83 0.17 -5.04
N HIS A 89 6.28 -0.82 -4.28
CA HIS A 89 7.58 -0.72 -3.60
C HIS A 89 8.75 -0.89 -4.58
N PRO A 90 9.80 -0.05 -4.49
CA PRO A 90 10.93 -0.09 -5.42
C PRO A 90 11.91 -1.25 -5.17
N ASP A 91 11.64 -2.15 -4.23
CA ASP A 91 12.48 -3.30 -3.85
C ASP A 91 12.32 -4.53 -4.77
N TYR A 92 11.55 -4.39 -5.85
CA TYR A 92 11.27 -5.43 -6.83
C TYR A 92 10.62 -6.71 -6.25
N GLN A 93 10.00 -6.63 -5.07
CA GLN A 93 9.27 -7.76 -4.48
C GLN A 93 7.99 -8.08 -5.27
N TYR A 94 7.36 -7.06 -5.83
CA TYR A 94 6.10 -7.16 -6.56
C TYR A 94 6.30 -6.89 -8.04
N PRO A 95 5.69 -7.71 -8.95
CA PRO A 95 5.83 -7.51 -10.39
C PRO A 95 5.07 -6.26 -10.86
N PRO A 96 5.77 -5.26 -11.46
CA PRO A 96 5.12 -4.04 -11.94
C PRO A 96 4.05 -4.27 -13.00
N LYS A 97 4.12 -5.37 -13.73
CA LYS A 97 3.13 -5.77 -14.77
C LYS A 97 1.70 -5.92 -14.23
N LEU A 98 1.52 -6.12 -12.92
CA LEU A 98 0.19 -6.19 -12.29
C LEU A 98 -0.47 -4.82 -12.10
N ILE A 99 0.23 -3.72 -12.36
CA ILE A 99 -0.36 -2.37 -12.38
C ILE A 99 -1.56 -2.32 -13.33
N THR A 100 -1.43 -2.88 -14.53
CA THR A 100 -2.52 -2.88 -15.53
C THR A 100 -3.81 -3.53 -15.03
N PRO A 101 -3.83 -4.80 -14.56
CA PRO A 101 -5.06 -5.40 -14.06
C PRO A 101 -5.58 -4.71 -12.79
N MET A 102 -4.70 -4.20 -11.90
CA MET A 102 -5.15 -3.47 -10.70
C MET A 102 -5.84 -2.16 -11.08
N ALA A 103 -5.24 -1.36 -11.94
CA ALA A 103 -5.84 -0.13 -12.44
C ALA A 103 -7.12 -0.42 -13.26
N GLY A 104 -7.14 -1.50 -14.04
CA GLY A 104 -8.31 -1.94 -14.81
C GLY A 104 -9.53 -2.22 -13.94
N LEU A 105 -9.34 -2.88 -12.79
CA LEU A 105 -10.42 -3.16 -11.84
C LEU A 105 -11.00 -1.87 -11.23
N ILE A 106 -10.17 -0.88 -10.90
CA ILE A 106 -10.63 0.42 -10.38
C ILE A 106 -11.32 1.23 -11.48
N THR A 107 -10.70 1.32 -12.67
CA THR A 107 -11.27 2.11 -13.78
C THR A 107 -12.56 1.52 -14.35
N SER A 108 -12.86 0.25 -14.05
CA SER A 108 -14.16 -0.37 -14.36
C SER A 108 -15.32 0.21 -13.54
N GLY A 109 -15.01 0.90 -12.42
CA GLY A 109 -16.02 1.44 -11.49
C GLY A 109 -16.62 0.40 -10.55
N MET A 110 -16.17 -0.87 -10.60
CA MET A 110 -16.67 -1.94 -9.73
C MET A 110 -15.97 -1.99 -8.37
N PHE A 111 -14.73 -1.58 -8.31
CA PHE A 111 -13.89 -1.64 -7.11
C PHE A 111 -13.19 -0.31 -6.85
N ASP A 112 -13.01 0.00 -5.57
CA ASP A 112 -12.39 1.22 -5.08
C ASP A 112 -10.96 0.98 -4.60
N VAL A 113 -10.69 -0.25 -4.14
CA VAL A 113 -9.39 -0.71 -3.66
C VAL A 113 -9.07 -2.07 -4.28
N VAL A 114 -7.83 -2.25 -4.74
CA VAL A 114 -7.35 -3.55 -5.25
C VAL A 114 -6.05 -3.92 -4.56
N MET A 115 -5.94 -5.17 -4.11
CA MET A 115 -4.75 -5.69 -3.45
C MET A 115 -4.10 -6.81 -4.28
N GLY A 116 -2.76 -6.81 -4.33
CA GLY A 116 -1.98 -7.91 -4.88
C GLY A 116 -1.67 -8.94 -3.79
N SER A 117 -2.50 -9.98 -3.66
CA SER A 117 -2.30 -11.02 -2.64
C SER A 117 -1.22 -12.03 -3.04
N ARG A 118 -0.24 -12.23 -2.16
CA ARG A 118 0.82 -13.25 -2.30
C ARG A 118 0.30 -14.66 -1.98
N ILE A 119 -0.80 -14.74 -1.26
CA ILE A 119 -1.36 -15.99 -0.73
C ILE A 119 -2.39 -16.61 -1.68
N LEU A 120 -3.16 -15.79 -2.40
CA LEU A 120 -4.26 -16.24 -3.25
C LEU A 120 -3.81 -17.23 -4.35
N GLY A 121 -2.57 -17.11 -4.85
CA GLY A 121 -2.05 -17.89 -5.96
C GLY A 121 -1.17 -19.09 -5.60
N ASN A 122 -1.12 -19.58 -4.37
CA ASN A 122 -0.31 -20.73 -3.91
C ASN A 122 1.22 -20.63 -4.13
N LYS A 123 1.75 -19.46 -4.53
CA LYS A 123 3.18 -19.30 -4.87
C LYS A 123 4.00 -18.58 -3.80
N ALA A 124 3.44 -18.23 -2.66
CA ALA A 124 4.14 -17.47 -1.62
C ALA A 124 5.42 -18.17 -1.13
N LEU A 125 5.35 -19.46 -0.79
CA LEU A 125 6.50 -20.25 -0.35
C LEU A 125 7.50 -20.50 -1.48
N GLN A 126 7.01 -20.75 -2.72
CA GLN A 126 7.88 -20.91 -3.89
C GLN A 126 8.61 -19.62 -4.25
N GLY A 127 8.00 -18.45 -3.99
CA GLY A 127 8.62 -17.14 -4.15
C GLY A 127 9.64 -16.78 -3.08
N GLY A 128 9.87 -17.68 -2.10
CA GLY A 128 10.89 -17.50 -1.04
C GLY A 128 10.36 -16.88 0.25
N MET A 129 9.03 -16.80 0.45
CA MET A 129 8.47 -16.34 1.73
C MET A 129 8.89 -17.29 2.86
N PRO A 130 9.51 -16.80 3.95
CA PRO A 130 9.84 -17.63 5.09
C PRO A 130 8.59 -18.32 5.69
N VAL A 131 8.70 -19.60 6.01
CA VAL A 131 7.56 -20.41 6.51
C VAL A 131 6.88 -19.78 7.72
N TYR A 132 7.66 -19.25 8.69
CA TYR A 132 7.09 -18.59 9.87
C TYR A 132 6.26 -17.34 9.51
N LYS A 133 6.68 -16.57 8.49
CA LYS A 133 5.92 -15.41 7.98
C LYS A 133 4.63 -15.85 7.30
N TYR A 134 4.70 -16.93 6.54
CA TYR A 134 3.51 -17.51 5.91
C TYR A 134 2.49 -17.96 6.97
N VAL A 135 2.91 -18.73 7.97
CA VAL A 135 2.03 -19.21 9.04
C VAL A 135 1.44 -18.02 9.83
N ALA A 136 2.28 -17.08 10.24
CA ALA A 136 1.82 -15.87 10.95
C ALA A 136 0.79 -15.07 10.13
N ASN A 137 1.05 -14.88 8.82
CA ASN A 137 0.13 -14.21 7.90
C ASN A 137 -1.23 -14.96 7.87
N ARG A 138 -1.23 -16.28 7.73
CA ARG A 138 -2.46 -17.08 7.70
C ARG A 138 -3.27 -16.99 8.98
N ILE A 139 -2.59 -17.03 10.14
CA ILE A 139 -3.26 -16.91 11.45
C ILE A 139 -3.86 -15.51 11.61
N LEU A 140 -3.08 -14.45 11.35
CA LEU A 140 -3.58 -13.08 11.45
C LEU A 140 -4.76 -12.85 10.50
N THR A 141 -4.63 -13.28 9.24
CA THR A 141 -5.73 -13.17 8.25
C THR A 141 -7.00 -13.89 8.70
N LEU A 142 -6.88 -15.09 9.30
CA LEU A 142 -8.04 -15.82 9.81
C LEU A 142 -8.74 -15.05 10.95
N VAL A 143 -7.95 -14.49 11.87
CA VAL A 143 -8.48 -13.70 12.98
C VAL A 143 -9.14 -12.42 12.45
N GLU A 144 -8.49 -11.69 11.55
CA GLU A 144 -9.06 -10.48 10.96
C GLU A 144 -10.34 -10.77 10.18
N ASN A 145 -10.38 -11.81 9.35
CA ASN A 145 -11.60 -12.22 8.63
C ASN A 145 -12.77 -12.44 9.59
N GLY A 146 -12.53 -13.12 10.73
CA GLY A 146 -13.56 -13.32 11.75
C GLY A 146 -13.98 -12.02 12.45
N MET A 147 -13.04 -11.12 12.74
CA MET A 147 -13.31 -9.85 13.44
C MET A 147 -13.98 -8.81 12.53
N ILE A 148 -13.57 -8.72 11.28
CA ILE A 148 -14.02 -7.71 10.31
C ILE A 148 -15.25 -8.17 9.54
N GLY A 149 -15.50 -9.49 9.48
CA GLY A 149 -16.59 -10.07 8.69
C GLY A 149 -16.30 -10.10 7.18
N GLN A 150 -15.03 -10.24 6.81
CA GLN A 150 -14.56 -10.32 5.43
C GLN A 150 -14.00 -11.71 5.11
N LYS A 151 -13.71 -11.97 3.83
CA LYS A 151 -13.11 -13.23 3.35
C LYS A 151 -11.91 -12.96 2.45
N LEU A 152 -10.94 -12.18 2.94
CA LEU A 152 -9.71 -11.95 2.22
C LEU A 152 -8.76 -13.13 2.35
N SER A 153 -7.93 -13.34 1.34
CA SER A 153 -6.84 -14.30 1.38
C SER A 153 -5.63 -13.76 2.15
N GLU A 154 -5.44 -12.43 2.17
CA GLU A 154 -4.34 -11.73 2.83
C GLU A 154 -4.72 -10.28 3.16
N TYR A 155 -4.26 -9.77 4.33
CA TYR A 155 -4.36 -8.35 4.72
C TYR A 155 -3.02 -7.61 4.64
N HIS A 156 -1.89 -8.34 4.56
CA HIS A 156 -0.55 -7.86 4.90
C HIS A 156 0.34 -7.59 3.68
N THR A 157 -0.26 -7.34 2.53
CA THR A 157 0.46 -6.94 1.32
C THR A 157 0.57 -5.43 1.23
N GLY A 158 1.74 -4.93 0.79
CA GLY A 158 1.95 -3.51 0.47
C GLY A 158 1.60 -3.14 -0.98
N TYR A 159 1.32 -4.12 -1.85
CA TYR A 159 0.97 -3.87 -3.24
C TYR A 159 -0.52 -3.58 -3.38
N ARG A 160 -0.87 -2.32 -3.53
CA ARG A 160 -2.25 -1.84 -3.50
C ARG A 160 -2.51 -0.79 -4.55
N ALA A 161 -3.75 -0.72 -5.01
CA ALA A 161 -4.23 0.38 -5.82
C ALA A 161 -5.50 0.96 -5.17
N PHE A 162 -5.67 2.27 -5.30
CA PHE A 162 -6.77 3.02 -4.71
C PHE A 162 -7.38 3.96 -5.74
N SER A 163 -8.70 4.12 -5.69
CA SER A 163 -9.37 5.21 -6.38
C SER A 163 -9.08 6.56 -5.69
N ARG A 164 -9.17 7.65 -6.44
CA ARG A 164 -9.07 9.01 -5.92
C ARG A 164 -10.02 9.26 -4.75
N ASP A 165 -11.25 8.76 -4.86
CA ASP A 165 -12.29 8.98 -3.86
C ASP A 165 -11.94 8.34 -2.51
N VAL A 166 -11.36 7.15 -2.51
CA VAL A 166 -10.84 6.52 -1.29
C VAL A 166 -9.79 7.40 -0.63
N LEU A 167 -8.76 7.80 -1.39
CA LEU A 167 -7.64 8.58 -0.83
C LEU A 167 -8.06 9.96 -0.32
N LYS A 168 -9.10 10.58 -0.92
CA LYS A 168 -9.63 11.88 -0.48
C LYS A 168 -10.54 11.78 0.73
N SER A 169 -11.24 10.66 0.91
CA SER A 169 -12.29 10.53 1.94
C SER A 169 -11.81 9.89 3.23
N LEU A 170 -10.81 8.99 3.16
CA LEU A 170 -10.29 8.33 4.35
C LEU A 170 -9.52 9.30 5.25
N PRO A 171 -9.66 9.20 6.59
CA PRO A 171 -8.87 9.97 7.55
C PRO A 171 -7.44 9.42 7.66
N ILE A 172 -6.69 9.46 6.55
CA ILE A 172 -5.36 8.85 6.40
C ILE A 172 -4.33 9.41 7.38
N LEU A 173 -4.46 10.69 7.75
CA LEU A 173 -3.52 11.33 8.69
C LEU A 173 -3.66 10.82 10.13
N GLU A 174 -4.75 10.12 10.45
CA GLU A 174 -4.93 9.46 11.76
C GLU A 174 -4.24 8.08 11.84
N ASN A 175 -3.77 7.57 10.71
CA ASN A 175 -3.06 6.30 10.66
C ASN A 175 -1.62 6.43 11.17
N SER A 176 -1.07 5.32 11.65
CA SER A 176 0.32 5.20 12.09
C SER A 176 1.32 5.59 10.98
N ASP A 177 2.49 6.05 11.37
CA ASP A 177 3.61 6.27 10.46
C ASP A 177 4.49 5.02 10.30
N ASP A 178 4.17 3.92 10.98
CA ASP A 178 4.87 2.63 10.90
C ASP A 178 4.11 1.61 10.03
N PHE A 179 4.60 0.39 9.93
CA PHE A 179 4.14 -0.71 9.04
C PHE A 179 2.65 -1.07 9.17
N VAL A 180 2.02 -0.83 10.31
CA VAL A 180 0.57 -1.09 10.49
C VAL A 180 -0.31 -0.18 9.63
N PHE A 181 0.24 0.86 9.04
CA PHE A 181 -0.44 1.82 8.16
C PHE A 181 -1.28 1.16 7.07
N ASP A 182 -0.71 0.19 6.35
CA ASP A 182 -1.41 -0.51 5.27
C ASP A 182 -2.65 -1.25 5.76
N ASN A 183 -2.53 -1.93 6.91
CA ASN A 183 -3.65 -2.61 7.52
C ASN A 183 -4.74 -1.61 7.94
N GLN A 184 -4.35 -0.49 8.55
CA GLN A 184 -5.28 0.56 8.96
C GLN A 184 -6.05 1.15 7.78
N MET A 185 -5.38 1.44 6.65
CA MET A 185 -6.05 1.92 5.44
C MET A 185 -7.07 0.92 4.90
N LEU A 186 -6.75 -0.36 4.92
CA LEU A 186 -7.66 -1.41 4.45
C LEU A 186 -8.90 -1.51 5.35
N LEU A 187 -8.70 -1.48 6.67
CA LEU A 187 -9.81 -1.51 7.62
C LEU A 187 -10.67 -0.26 7.54
N GLN A 188 -10.08 0.91 7.28
CA GLN A 188 -10.83 2.14 6.97
C GLN A 188 -11.68 1.96 5.71
N ALA A 189 -11.13 1.39 4.64
CA ALA A 189 -11.88 1.14 3.40
C ALA A 189 -13.13 0.28 3.67
N PHE A 190 -13.01 -0.81 4.42
CA PHE A 190 -14.16 -1.62 4.83
C PHE A 190 -15.14 -0.89 5.76
N TYR A 191 -14.61 -0.10 6.70
CA TYR A 191 -15.46 0.64 7.64
C TYR A 191 -16.34 1.66 6.94
N PHE A 192 -15.81 2.37 5.96
CA PHE A 192 -16.51 3.39 5.19
C PHE A 192 -17.28 2.83 3.97
N GLY A 193 -17.26 1.51 3.76
CA GLY A 193 -18.10 0.82 2.78
C GLY A 193 -17.57 0.79 1.36
N TYR A 194 -16.25 0.91 1.17
CA TYR A 194 -15.61 0.78 -0.14
C TYR A 194 -15.48 -0.67 -0.59
N ASN A 195 -15.57 -0.89 -1.91
CA ASN A 195 -15.46 -2.20 -2.53
C ASN A 195 -13.99 -2.57 -2.72
N VAL A 196 -13.59 -3.70 -2.15
CA VAL A 196 -12.20 -4.20 -2.19
C VAL A 196 -12.12 -5.46 -3.03
N ALA A 197 -11.14 -5.53 -3.93
CA ALA A 197 -10.80 -6.73 -4.69
C ALA A 197 -9.40 -7.26 -4.34
N GLU A 198 -9.18 -8.55 -4.55
CA GLU A 198 -7.87 -9.19 -4.53
C GLU A 198 -7.53 -9.75 -5.90
N ILE A 199 -6.26 -9.59 -6.32
CA ILE A 199 -5.69 -10.33 -7.44
C ILE A 199 -4.50 -11.15 -6.94
N THR A 200 -4.19 -12.26 -7.63
CA THR A 200 -3.00 -13.05 -7.30
C THR A 200 -1.72 -12.28 -7.66
N CYS A 201 -0.75 -12.28 -6.75
CA CYS A 201 0.54 -11.62 -6.93
C CYS A 201 1.69 -12.60 -6.64
N PRO A 202 2.44 -13.05 -7.65
CA PRO A 202 3.62 -13.89 -7.46
C PRO A 202 4.79 -13.03 -6.92
N ALA A 203 4.83 -12.82 -5.62
CA ALA A 203 5.91 -12.05 -4.99
C ALA A 203 7.21 -12.85 -4.96
N VAL A 204 8.33 -12.15 -5.16
CA VAL A 204 9.68 -12.72 -5.13
C VAL A 204 10.45 -12.12 -3.94
N TYR A 205 10.98 -13.00 -3.10
CA TYR A 205 11.80 -12.60 -1.96
C TYR A 205 13.28 -12.77 -2.31
N THR A 206 13.98 -11.66 -2.43
CA THR A 206 15.43 -11.58 -2.65
C THR A 206 16.12 -11.04 -1.40
N LYS A 207 17.47 -11.02 -1.40
CA LYS A 207 18.23 -10.40 -0.32
C LYS A 207 18.04 -8.89 -0.24
N GLU A 208 17.68 -8.28 -1.35
CA GLU A 208 17.39 -6.83 -1.50
C GLU A 208 15.96 -6.47 -1.12
N SER A 209 15.06 -7.46 -1.02
CA SER A 209 13.66 -7.22 -0.66
C SER A 209 13.54 -6.72 0.77
N SER A 210 12.81 -5.63 0.96
CA SER A 210 12.53 -5.08 2.28
C SER A 210 11.72 -6.07 3.11
N SER A 211 12.20 -6.42 4.29
CA SER A 211 11.42 -7.24 5.21
C SER A 211 11.66 -6.86 6.65
N ILE A 212 10.59 -6.72 7.40
CA ILE A 212 10.68 -6.49 8.85
C ILE A 212 11.29 -7.70 9.55
N ASN A 213 12.11 -7.46 10.55
CA ASN A 213 12.71 -8.50 11.39
C ASN A 213 11.64 -9.11 12.33
N PHE A 214 12.01 -10.20 13.03
CA PHE A 214 11.06 -10.93 13.89
C PHE A 214 10.43 -10.04 14.98
N SER A 215 11.22 -9.23 15.69
CA SER A 215 10.72 -8.34 16.74
C SER A 215 9.70 -7.32 16.19
N ARG A 216 10.03 -6.66 15.08
CA ARG A 216 9.08 -5.75 14.39
C ARG A 216 7.85 -6.47 13.86
N SER A 217 7.98 -7.75 13.45
CA SER A 217 6.83 -8.56 13.02
C SER A 217 5.84 -8.80 14.16
N VAL A 218 6.33 -9.00 15.39
CA VAL A 218 5.48 -9.12 16.58
C VAL A 218 4.75 -7.81 16.87
N VAL A 219 5.47 -6.68 16.89
CA VAL A 219 4.86 -5.34 17.08
C VAL A 219 3.81 -5.06 16.02
N TYR A 220 4.12 -5.37 14.75
CA TYR A 220 3.17 -5.27 13.65
C TYR A 220 1.90 -6.10 13.90
N GLY A 221 2.05 -7.39 14.25
CA GLY A 221 0.92 -8.28 14.53
C GLY A 221 0.01 -7.77 15.66
N LEU A 222 0.60 -7.26 16.75
CA LEU A 222 -0.15 -6.63 17.83
C LEU A 222 -0.89 -5.36 17.36
N GLY A 223 -0.25 -4.55 16.53
CA GLY A 223 -0.86 -3.37 15.90
C GLY A 223 -2.06 -3.72 15.03
N VAL A 224 -1.95 -4.79 14.23
CA VAL A 224 -3.03 -5.34 13.40
C VAL A 224 -4.22 -5.76 14.27
N LEU A 225 -3.99 -6.59 15.29
CA LEU A 225 -5.04 -7.04 16.21
C LEU A 225 -5.71 -5.88 16.95
N ASN A 226 -4.94 -4.90 17.40
CA ASN A 226 -5.47 -3.69 18.03
C ASN A 226 -6.35 -2.89 17.05
N THR A 227 -5.94 -2.77 15.80
CA THR A 227 -6.74 -2.06 14.77
C THR A 227 -8.04 -2.81 14.47
N ALA A 228 -8.00 -4.14 14.33
CA ALA A 228 -9.18 -4.97 14.16
C ALA A 228 -10.14 -4.88 15.36
N TRP A 229 -9.60 -4.84 16.57
CA TRP A 229 -10.39 -4.63 17.80
C TRP A 229 -11.09 -3.26 17.78
N LYS A 230 -10.37 -2.19 17.49
CA LYS A 230 -10.94 -0.83 17.35
C LYS A 230 -12.03 -0.79 16.28
N TYR A 231 -11.81 -1.46 15.14
CA TYR A 231 -12.81 -1.58 14.08
C TYR A 231 -14.12 -2.20 14.61
N MET A 232 -14.03 -3.35 15.33
CA MET A 232 -15.20 -4.01 15.88
C MET A 232 -15.98 -3.14 16.85
N LEU A 233 -15.28 -2.43 17.75
CA LEU A 233 -15.90 -1.55 18.73
C LEU A 233 -16.59 -0.36 18.03
N ALA A 234 -15.90 0.27 17.08
CA ALA A 234 -16.45 1.38 16.29
C ALA A 234 -17.67 0.96 15.47
N LYS A 235 -17.60 -0.20 14.81
CA LYS A 235 -18.69 -0.73 13.97
C LYS A 235 -19.96 -1.04 14.77
N ARG A 236 -19.81 -1.40 16.06
CA ARG A 236 -20.91 -1.66 17.00
C ARG A 236 -21.38 -0.40 17.74
N GLY A 237 -20.76 0.76 17.49
CA GLY A 237 -21.08 2.01 18.20
C GLY A 237 -20.67 2.02 19.68
N LEU A 238 -19.76 1.12 20.08
CA LEU A 238 -19.31 0.99 21.48
C LEU A 238 -18.18 1.95 21.85
N ALA A 239 -17.39 2.41 20.84
CA ALA A 239 -16.32 3.39 21.03
C ALA A 239 -16.07 4.18 19.74
N GLY A 240 -15.65 5.45 19.87
CA GLY A 240 -15.22 6.30 18.77
C GLY A 240 -13.68 6.31 18.67
N TYR A 241 -13.16 6.24 17.46
CA TYR A 241 -11.73 6.33 17.18
C TYR A 241 -11.50 7.25 15.96
N PRO A 242 -10.56 8.21 16.02
CA PRO A 242 -10.32 9.14 14.90
C PRO A 242 -10.07 8.43 13.55
N ILE A 243 -9.41 7.29 13.58
CA ILE A 243 -9.14 6.46 12.39
C ILE A 243 -10.42 5.95 11.70
N PHE A 244 -11.55 5.85 12.42
CA PHE A 244 -12.86 5.42 11.94
C PHE A 244 -13.92 6.53 12.02
N ASP A 245 -13.50 7.79 12.12
CA ASP A 245 -14.37 8.95 12.17
C ASP A 245 -14.33 9.72 10.84
N LYS A 246 -15.51 10.07 10.32
CA LYS A 246 -15.64 10.89 9.10
C LYS A 246 -15.04 12.29 9.26
N SER A 247 -14.94 12.81 10.48
CA SER A 247 -14.31 14.10 10.81
C SER A 247 -12.81 14.01 11.04
N GLY A 248 -12.21 12.81 11.02
CA GLY A 248 -10.77 12.60 11.16
C GLY A 248 -9.97 13.29 10.05
N ARG A 249 -8.71 13.60 10.34
CA ARG A 249 -7.81 14.37 9.46
C ARG A 249 -7.51 13.61 8.16
N ARG A 250 -7.74 14.29 7.04
CA ARG A 250 -7.53 13.76 5.68
C ARG A 250 -6.30 14.40 5.04
N LEU A 251 -5.88 13.82 3.92
CA LEU A 251 -4.84 14.43 3.09
C LEU A 251 -5.34 15.76 2.53
N GLU A 252 -4.61 16.84 2.82
CA GLU A 252 -4.90 18.15 2.25
C GLU A 252 -4.42 18.17 0.80
N VAL A 253 -5.35 18.38 -0.12
CA VAL A 253 -5.07 18.63 -1.53
C VAL A 253 -5.63 20.02 -1.83
N CYS A 254 -4.77 21.04 -1.68
CA CYS A 254 -5.13 22.36 -2.19
C CYS A 254 -5.27 22.25 -3.72
N CYS A 255 -6.44 22.67 -4.22
CA CYS A 255 -6.70 22.83 -5.65
C CYS A 255 -5.89 23.98 -6.22
#